data_1f7de9c03b95cf5c629df8fdcff8b50a
#
_entry.id   1f7de9c03b95cf5c629df8fdcff8b50a
#
_cell.length_a   1.000
_cell.length_b   1.000
_cell.length_c   1.000
_cell.angle_alpha   90.00
_cell.angle_beta   90.00
_cell.angle_gamma   90.00
#
_symmetry.space_group_name_H-M   'P 1'
#
loop_
_entity.id
_entity.type
_entity.pdbx_description
1 polymer ?
#
loop_
_entity_poly.entity_id
_entity_poly.type
_entity_poly.pdbx_seq_one_letter_code
_entity_poly.pdbx_strand_id
1 'polypeptide(L)'
;MTRSLFLSAALVLAALISLGAAQVTAVRQDPADTKESTVEEPQGPLRFVTYELFVNPMDSPLAAWQVRFEDPTGAAKLVGVEGGDDASFRDAPFYDPKALQGGAVVLAAFDPEGAGPSTETLVARVHLVITGDQDPEFILTAEVVASPDGPIQGATARLAR
;
A
#
# COMPACT_ATOMS: atom_id res chain seq x y z
N MET A 1 -25.20 45.30 -42.17
CA MET A 1 -25.98 44.83 -43.31
C MET A 1 -25.72 43.34 -43.38
N THR A 2 -26.57 42.38 -43.14
CA THR A 2 -27.98 42.20 -43.36
C THR A 2 -28.50 41.15 -42.38
N ARG A 3 -29.64 41.37 -41.82
CA ARG A 3 -30.49 40.52 -41.02
C ARG A 3 -30.96 39.28 -41.86
N SER A 4 -31.18 38.16 -41.24
CA SER A 4 -32.33 37.29 -41.52
C SER A 4 -32.61 36.34 -40.36
N LEU A 5 -33.72 36.59 -39.77
CA LEU A 5 -34.67 35.80 -39.04
C LEU A 5 -35.25 34.65 -39.90
N PHE A 6 -35.64 33.56 -39.26
CA PHE A 6 -36.84 32.72 -39.49
C PHE A 6 -36.83 31.63 -38.42
N LEU A 7 -37.65 31.62 -37.44
CA LEU A 7 -39.10 31.40 -37.30
C LEU A 7 -39.45 29.88 -37.28
N SER A 8 -39.82 29.47 -36.09
CA SER A 8 -40.90 28.53 -35.68
C SER A 8 -41.19 27.28 -36.49
N ALA A 9 -41.23 26.15 -35.79
CA ALA A 9 -42.36 25.21 -35.87
C ALA A 9 -42.42 24.32 -34.60
N ALA A 10 -43.41 24.62 -33.78
CA ALA A 10 -43.93 23.76 -32.73
C ALA A 10 -44.71 22.60 -33.42
N LEU A 11 -44.39 21.36 -33.03
CA LEU A 11 -45.28 20.25 -33.31
C LEU A 11 -45.59 19.52 -32.01
N VAL A 12 -46.79 19.76 -31.54
CA VAL A 12 -47.47 19.01 -30.48
C VAL A 12 -47.86 17.65 -31.05
N LEU A 13 -47.40 16.54 -30.49
CA LEU A 13 -48.00 15.25 -30.73
C LEU A 13 -48.25 14.57 -29.37
N ALA A 14 -49.49 14.67 -28.94
CA ALA A 14 -50.06 13.88 -27.86
C ALA A 14 -50.37 12.48 -28.42
N ALA A 15 -49.85 11.45 -27.81
CA ALA A 15 -50.36 10.07 -28.01
C ALA A 15 -50.13 9.19 -26.81
N LEU A 16 -51.20 8.87 -26.14
CA LEU A 16 -51.60 7.63 -25.53
C LEU A 16 -50.68 6.95 -24.50
N ILE A 17 -51.07 7.20 -23.26
CA ILE A 17 -50.73 6.39 -22.09
C ILE A 17 -51.42 5.02 -22.26
N SER A 18 -50.66 4.00 -22.59
CA SER A 18 -51.07 2.60 -22.37
C SER A 18 -50.54 2.17 -21.01
N LEU A 19 -51.47 1.98 -20.09
CA LEU A 19 -51.24 1.44 -18.75
C LEU A 19 -50.92 -0.06 -18.89
N GLY A 20 -49.64 -0.37 -19.03
CA GLY A 20 -49.16 -1.74 -18.92
C GLY A 20 -48.77 -1.98 -17.46
N ALA A 21 -49.62 -2.71 -16.72
CA ALA A 21 -49.27 -3.21 -15.40
C ALA A 21 -48.13 -4.21 -15.55
N ALA A 22 -46.89 -3.76 -15.38
CA ALA A 22 -45.78 -4.65 -15.18
C ALA A 22 -45.88 -5.28 -13.79
N GLN A 23 -46.22 -6.56 -13.75
CA GLN A 23 -46.12 -7.35 -12.54
C GLN A 23 -44.63 -7.45 -12.18
N VAL A 24 -44.24 -6.71 -11.15
CA VAL A 24 -42.95 -6.93 -10.52
C VAL A 24 -43.02 -8.28 -9.80
N THR A 25 -42.50 -9.30 -10.47
CA THR A 25 -42.21 -10.57 -9.80
C THR A 25 -41.04 -10.28 -8.85
N ALA A 26 -41.33 -10.15 -7.55
CA ALA A 26 -40.31 -10.10 -6.52
C ALA A 26 -39.54 -11.44 -6.58
N VAL A 27 -38.36 -11.39 -7.20
CA VAL A 27 -37.36 -12.45 -7.04
C VAL A 27 -36.95 -12.43 -5.59
N ARG A 28 -37.49 -13.40 -4.85
CA ARG A 28 -37.04 -13.71 -3.50
C ARG A 28 -35.58 -14.15 -3.63
N GLN A 29 -34.66 -13.24 -3.39
CA GLN A 29 -33.27 -13.63 -3.19
C GLN A 29 -33.24 -14.44 -1.89
N ASP A 30 -33.05 -15.76 -2.05
CA ASP A 30 -32.60 -16.57 -0.94
C ASP A 30 -31.32 -15.90 -0.40
N PRO A 31 -31.19 -15.73 0.92
CA PRO A 31 -29.92 -15.28 1.49
C PRO A 31 -28.90 -16.36 1.15
N ALA A 32 -28.13 -16.11 0.09
CA ALA A 32 -26.95 -16.89 -0.19
C ALA A 32 -26.13 -16.87 1.10
N ASP A 33 -25.86 -18.06 1.61
CA ASP A 33 -24.96 -18.34 2.70
C ASP A 33 -23.63 -17.62 2.42
N THR A 34 -23.56 -16.35 2.76
CA THR A 34 -22.30 -15.63 2.86
C THR A 34 -21.65 -16.26 4.09
N LYS A 35 -20.84 -17.29 3.86
CA LYS A 35 -19.84 -17.69 4.83
C LYS A 35 -18.95 -16.47 5.00
N GLU A 36 -19.34 -15.65 5.95
CA GLU A 36 -18.48 -14.63 6.53
C GLU A 36 -17.28 -15.41 7.07
N SER A 37 -16.18 -15.34 6.30
CA SER A 37 -14.90 -15.86 6.73
C SER A 37 -14.52 -15.00 7.93
N THR A 38 -14.89 -15.44 9.11
CA THR A 38 -14.48 -14.81 10.36
C THR A 38 -12.98 -15.04 10.44
N VAL A 39 -12.21 -14.11 9.90
CA VAL A 39 -10.80 -13.99 10.25
C VAL A 39 -10.81 -13.67 11.74
N GLU A 40 -10.47 -14.66 12.58
CA GLU A 40 -10.31 -14.42 14.01
C GLU A 40 -9.26 -13.31 14.14
N GLU A 41 -9.68 -12.16 14.67
CA GLU A 41 -8.74 -11.10 15.02
C GLU A 41 -7.75 -11.66 16.04
N PRO A 42 -6.44 -11.40 15.87
CA PRO A 42 -5.42 -11.83 16.81
C PRO A 42 -5.79 -11.38 18.23
N GLN A 43 -5.82 -12.31 19.18
CA GLN A 43 -6.16 -12.02 20.57
C GLN A 43 -4.89 -11.99 21.42
N GLY A 44 -4.82 -11.05 22.37
CA GLY A 44 -3.70 -10.95 23.29
C GLY A 44 -3.35 -9.50 23.66
N PRO A 45 -2.29 -9.31 24.46
CA PRO A 45 -1.84 -7.97 24.83
C PRO A 45 -1.29 -7.23 23.59
N LEU A 46 -1.49 -5.91 23.60
CA LEU A 46 -0.90 -5.04 22.58
C LEU A 46 0.49 -4.59 23.04
N ARG A 47 1.48 -4.71 22.15
CA ARG A 47 2.86 -4.29 22.37
C ARG A 47 3.30 -3.35 21.27
N PHE A 48 3.95 -2.24 21.65
CA PHE A 48 4.65 -1.37 20.71
C PHE A 48 6.08 -1.85 20.54
N VAL A 49 6.48 -2.10 19.31
CA VAL A 49 7.80 -2.61 18.96
C VAL A 49 8.36 -1.83 17.79
N THR A 50 9.65 -1.52 17.85
CA THR A 50 10.39 -0.92 16.74
C THR A 50 11.33 -1.96 16.15
N TYR A 51 11.31 -2.09 14.84
CA TYR A 51 12.28 -2.86 14.06
C TYR A 51 13.13 -1.94 13.20
N GLU A 52 14.39 -2.28 13.08
CA GLU A 52 15.35 -1.61 12.22
C GLU A 52 15.46 -2.36 10.89
N LEU A 53 15.22 -1.66 9.78
CA LEU A 53 15.35 -2.19 8.44
C LEU A 53 16.73 -1.85 7.88
N PHE A 54 17.50 -2.88 7.58
CA PHE A 54 18.81 -2.78 6.96
C PHE A 54 18.75 -3.22 5.51
N VAL A 55 19.52 -2.53 4.66
CA VAL A 55 19.79 -2.92 3.27
C VAL A 55 21.29 -3.10 3.10
N ASN A 56 21.69 -4.24 2.48
CA ASN A 56 23.07 -4.50 2.12
C ASN A 56 23.23 -4.33 0.59
N PRO A 57 23.94 -3.28 0.14
CA PRO A 57 24.11 -2.97 -1.28
C PRO A 57 25.33 -3.66 -1.92
N MET A 58 25.92 -4.68 -1.25
CA MET A 58 27.01 -5.50 -1.84
C MET A 58 28.18 -4.67 -2.38
N ASP A 59 28.73 -3.79 -1.53
CA ASP A 59 29.88 -2.91 -1.81
C ASP A 59 29.65 -1.86 -2.92
N SER A 60 28.39 -1.66 -3.34
CA SER A 60 28.03 -0.62 -4.33
C SER A 60 27.36 0.57 -3.62
N PRO A 61 27.57 1.82 -4.07
CA PRO A 61 26.87 2.96 -3.45
C PRO A 61 25.37 2.82 -3.61
N LEU A 62 24.63 2.89 -2.51
CA LEU A 62 23.18 2.76 -2.50
C LEU A 62 22.53 4.09 -2.91
N ALA A 63 21.93 4.12 -4.09
CA ALA A 63 21.21 5.29 -4.60
C ALA A 63 19.70 5.18 -4.42
N ALA A 64 19.14 3.97 -4.46
CA ALA A 64 17.72 3.75 -4.26
C ALA A 64 17.45 2.36 -3.69
N TRP A 65 16.39 2.26 -2.90
CA TRP A 65 15.92 0.98 -2.41
C TRP A 65 14.38 0.95 -2.35
N GLN A 66 13.83 -0.25 -2.53
CA GLN A 66 12.42 -0.56 -2.33
C GLN A 66 12.32 -1.93 -1.69
N VAL A 67 11.71 -1.99 -0.53
CA VAL A 67 11.53 -3.21 0.24
C VAL A 67 10.05 -3.39 0.54
N ARG A 68 9.53 -4.56 0.19
CA ARG A 68 8.22 -5.03 0.62
C ARG A 68 8.38 -5.70 1.98
N PHE A 69 7.60 -5.22 2.93
CA PHE A 69 7.48 -5.74 4.28
C PHE A 69 6.08 -6.34 4.43
N GLU A 70 5.97 -7.57 4.93
CA GLU A 70 4.70 -8.27 5.02
C GLU A 70 4.61 -9.05 6.34
N ASP A 71 3.46 -8.94 7.01
CA ASP A 71 3.04 -9.81 8.10
C ASP A 71 1.92 -10.74 7.61
N PRO A 72 2.22 -12.01 7.31
CA PRO A 72 1.21 -12.96 6.83
C PRO A 72 0.22 -13.39 7.93
N THR A 73 0.52 -13.12 9.19
CA THR A 73 -0.32 -13.50 10.32
C THR A 73 -1.39 -12.45 10.64
N GLY A 74 -1.18 -11.20 10.24
CA GLY A 74 -2.03 -10.07 10.60
C GLY A 74 -1.94 -9.65 12.08
N ALA A 75 -0.96 -10.19 12.83
CA ALA A 75 -0.76 -9.86 14.24
C ALA A 75 -0.11 -8.49 14.43
N ALA A 76 0.60 -7.97 13.42
CA ALA A 76 1.26 -6.68 13.47
C ALA A 76 0.54 -5.64 12.61
N LYS A 77 0.46 -4.41 13.13
CA LYS A 77 0.01 -3.23 12.37
C LYS A 77 1.11 -2.20 12.36
N LEU A 78 1.46 -1.71 11.17
CA LEU A 78 2.40 -0.62 11.01
C LEU A 78 1.74 0.69 11.49
N VAL A 79 2.39 1.39 12.41
CA VAL A 79 1.87 2.65 12.99
C VAL A 79 2.75 3.86 12.71
N GLY A 80 3.98 3.63 12.23
CA GLY A 80 4.88 4.69 11.82
C GLY A 80 6.14 4.16 11.16
N VAL A 81 6.78 5.01 10.37
CA VAL A 81 8.07 4.73 9.74
C VAL A 81 8.95 5.97 9.86
N GLU A 82 10.17 5.80 10.31
CA GLU A 82 11.21 6.81 10.34
C GLU A 82 12.33 6.43 9.37
N GLY A 83 13.16 7.39 8.99
CA GLY A 83 14.35 7.16 8.19
C GLY A 83 15.46 6.45 8.97
N GLY A 84 16.55 6.17 8.27
CA GLY A 84 17.76 5.59 8.83
C GLY A 84 18.70 6.62 9.44
N ASP A 85 19.91 6.17 9.74
CA ASP A 85 20.95 7.01 10.35
C ASP A 85 21.83 7.73 9.31
N ASP A 86 21.97 7.15 8.13
CA ASP A 86 22.76 7.76 7.06
C ASP A 86 22.08 9.00 6.49
N ALA A 87 22.88 10.00 6.12
CA ALA A 87 22.38 11.28 5.61
C ALA A 87 21.51 11.12 4.36
N SER A 88 21.83 10.15 3.50
CA SER A 88 21.09 9.85 2.26
C SER A 88 19.71 9.28 2.51
N PHE A 89 19.49 8.65 3.67
CA PHE A 89 18.22 7.97 3.99
C PHE A 89 17.66 8.37 5.36
N ARG A 90 18.01 9.57 5.83
CA ARG A 90 17.54 10.09 7.12
C ARG A 90 16.07 10.44 7.14
N ASP A 91 15.51 10.86 6.01
CA ASP A 91 14.10 11.16 5.89
C ASP A 91 13.29 9.87 5.83
N ALA A 92 12.05 9.94 6.32
CA ALA A 92 11.16 8.80 6.27
C ALA A 92 10.93 8.33 4.82
N PRO A 93 10.99 7.01 4.55
CA PRO A 93 10.75 6.50 3.21
C PRO A 93 9.32 6.77 2.74
N PHE A 94 9.12 6.75 1.44
CA PHE A 94 7.81 6.81 0.81
C PHE A 94 7.07 5.50 1.01
N TYR A 95 5.77 5.58 1.27
CA TYR A 95 4.84 4.44 1.30
C TYR A 95 3.40 4.90 1.03
N ASP A 96 2.53 3.99 0.62
CA ASP A 96 1.10 4.28 0.53
C ASP A 96 0.47 4.22 1.93
N PRO A 97 -0.07 5.31 2.47
CA PRO A 97 -0.73 5.30 3.78
C PRO A 97 -1.90 4.31 3.90
N LYS A 98 -2.53 3.95 2.79
CA LYS A 98 -3.60 2.93 2.78
C LYS A 98 -3.06 1.53 3.07
N ALA A 99 -1.80 1.26 2.73
CA ALA A 99 -1.15 -0.01 3.01
C ALA A 99 -0.99 -0.28 4.53
N LEU A 100 -1.03 0.77 5.36
CA LEU A 100 -1.00 0.62 6.83
C LEU A 100 -2.21 -0.15 7.39
N GLN A 101 -3.29 -0.25 6.63
CA GLN A 101 -4.48 -1.02 6.99
C GLN A 101 -4.40 -2.49 6.54
N GLY A 102 -3.39 -2.83 5.75
CA GLY A 102 -3.17 -4.18 5.23
C GLY A 102 -2.05 -4.92 5.95
N GLY A 103 -1.85 -6.19 5.60
CA GLY A 103 -0.75 -7.02 6.11
C GLY A 103 0.59 -6.80 5.38
N ALA A 104 0.66 -5.90 4.40
CA ALA A 104 1.86 -5.64 3.63
C ALA A 104 2.00 -4.16 3.28
N VAL A 105 3.24 -3.67 3.29
CA VAL A 105 3.60 -2.32 2.87
C VAL A 105 4.87 -2.35 2.03
N VAL A 106 4.96 -1.47 1.05
CA VAL A 106 6.19 -1.21 0.29
C VAL A 106 6.77 0.10 0.78
N LEU A 107 8.01 0.05 1.25
CA LEU A 107 8.80 1.19 1.68
C LEU A 107 9.85 1.48 0.61
N ALA A 108 10.02 2.74 0.22
CA ALA A 108 10.97 3.13 -0.80
C ALA A 108 11.64 4.47 -0.50
N ALA A 109 12.91 4.58 -0.78
CA ALA A 109 13.63 5.86 -0.74
C ALA A 109 14.70 5.91 -1.85
N PHE A 110 15.11 7.12 -2.18
CA PHE A 110 16.20 7.34 -3.13
C PHE A 110 17.04 8.54 -2.70
N ASP A 111 18.32 8.47 -3.00
CA ASP A 111 19.28 9.54 -2.88
C ASP A 111 19.57 10.12 -4.28
N PRO A 112 19.12 11.34 -4.57
CA PRO A 112 19.32 11.95 -5.89
C PRO A 112 20.79 12.24 -6.21
N GLU A 113 21.65 12.33 -5.19
CA GLU A 113 23.08 12.56 -5.35
C GLU A 113 23.83 11.24 -5.62
N GLY A 114 23.23 10.10 -5.30
CA GLY A 114 23.79 8.77 -5.54
C GLY A 114 25.06 8.49 -4.72
N ALA A 115 25.22 9.19 -3.58
CA ALA A 115 26.40 9.11 -2.73
C ALA A 115 26.17 8.29 -1.46
N GLY A 116 25.13 7.48 -1.45
CA GLY A 116 24.75 6.69 -0.28
C GLY A 116 25.79 5.62 0.08
N PRO A 117 25.60 4.97 1.26
CA PRO A 117 26.57 4.02 1.80
C PRO A 117 26.73 2.78 0.89
N SER A 118 27.95 2.21 0.89
CA SER A 118 28.25 1.00 0.12
C SER A 118 28.26 -0.27 0.98
N THR A 119 28.04 -0.14 2.29
CA THR A 119 27.95 -1.26 3.22
C THR A 119 26.53 -1.40 3.74
N GLU A 120 26.24 -2.52 4.40
CA GLU A 120 24.96 -2.69 5.07
C GLU A 120 24.64 -1.49 5.96
N THR A 121 23.49 -0.89 5.75
CA THR A 121 23.09 0.33 6.45
C THR A 121 21.64 0.27 6.91
N LEU A 122 21.35 0.92 8.02
CA LEU A 122 20.00 1.18 8.51
C LEU A 122 19.34 2.22 7.60
N VAL A 123 18.28 1.81 6.91
CA VAL A 123 17.56 2.66 5.95
C VAL A 123 16.20 3.12 6.47
N ALA A 124 15.63 2.44 7.45
CA ALA A 124 14.37 2.83 8.09
C ALA A 124 14.19 2.20 9.47
N ARG A 125 13.38 2.84 10.32
CA ARG A 125 12.81 2.26 11.55
C ARG A 125 11.32 2.09 11.37
N VAL A 126 10.84 0.89 11.64
CA VAL A 126 9.45 0.47 11.44
C VAL A 126 8.81 0.29 12.81
N HIS A 127 7.80 1.09 13.10
CA HIS A 127 7.07 1.05 14.37
C HIS A 127 5.80 0.25 14.22
N LEU A 128 5.66 -0.79 15.03
CA LEU A 128 4.56 -1.74 14.97
C LEU A 128 3.78 -1.78 16.27
N VAL A 129 2.49 -2.01 16.17
CA VAL A 129 1.67 -2.56 17.24
C VAL A 129 1.48 -4.05 16.96
N ILE A 130 1.92 -4.90 17.87
CA ILE A 130 1.80 -6.35 17.77
C ILE A 130 0.77 -6.83 18.79
N THR A 131 -0.15 -7.68 18.36
CA THR A 131 -1.12 -8.35 19.22
C THR A 131 -0.60 -9.72 19.59
N GLY A 132 -0.55 -10.02 20.88
CA GLY A 132 -0.02 -11.28 21.42
C GLY A 132 1.39 -11.17 22.00
N ASP A 133 1.87 -12.27 22.57
CA ASP A 133 3.15 -12.34 23.30
C ASP A 133 4.35 -12.65 22.40
N GLN A 134 4.09 -13.21 21.23
CA GLN A 134 5.11 -13.58 20.25
C GLN A 134 5.25 -12.52 19.16
N ASP A 135 6.47 -12.33 18.68
CA ASP A 135 6.68 -11.53 17.49
C ASP A 135 6.33 -12.36 16.25
N PRO A 136 5.58 -11.82 15.28
CA PRO A 136 5.29 -12.52 14.05
C PRO A 136 6.56 -12.71 13.20
N GLU A 137 6.55 -13.71 12.35
CA GLU A 137 7.59 -13.89 11.34
C GLU A 137 7.27 -13.02 10.14
N PHE A 138 8.09 -11.99 9.92
CA PHE A 138 7.91 -11.06 8.80
C PHE A 138 8.58 -11.59 7.53
N ILE A 139 7.93 -11.33 6.40
CA ILE A 139 8.50 -11.59 5.08
C ILE A 139 9.02 -10.26 4.52
N LEU A 140 10.29 -10.26 4.13
CA LEU A 140 10.95 -9.14 3.48
C LEU A 140 11.34 -9.52 2.06
N THR A 141 11.03 -8.63 1.12
CA THR A 141 11.47 -8.75 -0.27
C THR A 141 12.14 -7.45 -0.70
N ALA A 142 13.43 -7.51 -1.00
CA ALA A 142 14.15 -6.41 -1.62
C ALA A 142 13.74 -6.37 -3.10
N GLU A 143 12.75 -5.52 -3.44
CA GLU A 143 12.21 -5.45 -4.80
C GLU A 143 13.10 -4.62 -5.72
N VAL A 144 13.69 -3.57 -5.18
CA VAL A 144 14.67 -2.72 -5.87
C VAL A 144 15.79 -2.38 -4.90
N VAL A 145 17.02 -2.60 -5.33
CA VAL A 145 18.22 -2.01 -4.71
C VAL A 145 19.11 -1.57 -5.86
N ALA A 146 19.44 -0.29 -5.92
CA ALA A 146 20.15 0.28 -7.06
C ALA A 146 21.28 1.23 -6.64
N SER A 147 22.33 1.23 -7.43
CA SER A 147 23.38 2.25 -7.45
C SER A 147 23.09 3.30 -8.54
N PRO A 148 23.86 4.38 -8.63
CA PRO A 148 23.76 5.31 -9.75
C PRO A 148 23.95 4.64 -11.12
N ASP A 149 24.67 3.52 -11.18
CA ASP A 149 24.96 2.78 -12.41
C ASP A 149 23.87 1.76 -12.78
N GLY A 150 22.91 1.51 -11.89
CA GLY A 150 21.79 0.61 -12.12
C GLY A 150 21.53 -0.40 -10.99
N PRO A 151 20.72 -1.43 -11.25
CA PRO A 151 20.33 -2.41 -10.23
C PRO A 151 21.52 -3.19 -9.66
N ILE A 152 21.56 -3.35 -8.34
CA ILE A 152 22.57 -4.11 -7.61
C ILE A 152 22.11 -5.56 -7.48
N GLN A 153 22.89 -6.49 -8.05
CA GLN A 153 22.58 -7.91 -7.99
C GLN A 153 22.98 -8.50 -6.64
N GLY A 154 22.14 -9.36 -6.08
CA GLY A 154 22.41 -10.05 -4.81
C GLY A 154 22.25 -9.18 -3.56
N ALA A 155 21.80 -7.95 -3.70
CA ALA A 155 21.47 -7.09 -2.57
C ALA A 155 20.38 -7.73 -1.69
N THR A 156 20.46 -7.50 -0.38
CA THR A 156 19.54 -8.10 0.59
C THR A 156 18.97 -7.05 1.53
N ALA A 157 17.83 -7.39 2.13
CA ALA A 157 17.24 -6.63 3.24
C ALA A 157 17.03 -7.55 4.44
N ARG A 158 17.14 -7.00 5.65
CA ARG A 158 16.83 -7.71 6.90
C ARG A 158 16.24 -6.77 7.94
N LEU A 159 15.51 -7.37 8.90
CA LEU A 159 15.09 -6.69 10.12
C LEU A 159 15.98 -7.07 11.30
N ALA A 160 16.18 -6.11 12.19
CA ALA A 160 16.70 -6.31 13.53
C ALA A 160 15.79 -5.64 14.57
N ARG A 161 15.89 -6.07 15.82
CA ARG A 161 15.16 -5.51 16.95
C ARG A 161 16.13 -4.99 17.99
#